data_90c75df291c60ab50a473ee506469041
#
_entry.id   90c75df291c60ab50a473ee506469041
#
_cell.length_a   1.000
_cell.length_b   1.000
_cell.length_c   1.000
_cell.angle_alpha   90.00
_cell.angle_beta   90.00
_cell.angle_gamma   90.00
#
_symmetry.space_group_name_H-M   'P 1'
#
loop_
_entity.id
_entity.type
_entity.pdbx_description
1 polymer ?
#
loop_
_entity_poly.entity_id
_entity_poly.type
_entity_poly.pdbx_seq_one_letter_code
_entity_poly.pdbx_strand_id
1 'polypeptide(L)'
;MRELSPQARELADRFFFETLVRVHRAGEGASFTGLKPAGRDLGPGIPAADEAVRIGSVEPVNRLLTEAIQERLREQFGEVIATKTFKVDDIAAGRAYIKAYVEFIHFVERLYDSTMKAPHGHFEESQAPSRLRGCSASNVAGTR
;
A
#
# COMPACT_ATOMS: atom_id res chain seq x y z
N MET A 1 31.22 -24.31 19.27
CA MET A 1 30.72 -22.99 18.77
C MET A 1 31.09 -21.96 19.82
N ARG A 2 31.80 -20.87 19.44
CA ARG A 2 32.01 -19.75 20.38
C ARG A 2 30.66 -19.06 20.57
N GLU A 3 30.21 -18.98 21.81
CA GLU A 3 29.04 -18.18 22.14
C GLU A 3 29.35 -16.68 21.90
N LEU A 4 28.49 -16.01 21.14
CA LEU A 4 28.60 -14.58 20.93
C LEU A 4 28.30 -13.83 22.22
N SER A 5 29.05 -12.78 22.52
CA SER A 5 28.70 -11.86 23.59
C SER A 5 27.32 -11.22 23.36
N PRO A 6 26.59 -10.76 24.38
CA PRO A 6 25.32 -10.10 24.22
C PRO A 6 25.38 -8.94 23.21
N GLN A 7 26.44 -8.12 23.26
CA GLN A 7 26.65 -7.00 22.35
C GLN A 7 26.88 -7.44 20.89
N ALA A 8 27.63 -8.55 20.71
CA ALA A 8 27.87 -9.10 19.36
C ALA A 8 26.57 -9.69 18.78
N ARG A 9 25.71 -10.27 19.63
CA ARG A 9 24.39 -10.76 19.21
C ARG A 9 23.49 -9.61 18.80
N GLU A 10 23.38 -8.57 19.61
CA GLU A 10 22.58 -7.37 19.29
C GLU A 10 23.03 -6.73 17.98
N LEU A 11 24.33 -6.60 17.74
CA LEU A 11 24.86 -6.06 16.48
C LEU A 11 24.50 -6.95 15.29
N ALA A 12 24.60 -8.27 15.44
CA ALA A 12 24.25 -9.23 14.39
C ALA A 12 22.76 -9.19 14.07
N ASP A 13 21.89 -9.16 15.08
CA ASP A 13 20.45 -9.06 14.94
C ASP A 13 20.07 -7.76 14.24
N ARG A 14 20.64 -6.64 14.68
CA ARG A 14 20.41 -5.34 14.06
C ARG A 14 20.82 -5.32 12.58
N PHE A 15 22.00 -5.81 12.26
CA PHE A 15 22.49 -5.89 10.88
C PHE A 15 21.58 -6.77 10.01
N PHE A 16 21.16 -7.92 10.55
CA PHE A 16 20.25 -8.82 9.87
C PHE A 16 18.90 -8.14 9.56
N PHE A 17 18.27 -7.55 10.57
CA PHE A 17 16.96 -6.91 10.37
C PHE A 17 17.05 -5.66 9.48
N GLU A 18 18.10 -4.85 9.60
CA GLU A 18 18.28 -3.70 8.70
C GLU A 18 18.45 -4.15 7.25
N THR A 19 19.23 -5.21 7.02
CA THR A 19 19.43 -5.76 5.67
C THR A 19 18.14 -6.34 5.12
N LEU A 20 17.43 -7.14 5.91
CA LEU A 20 16.15 -7.75 5.53
C LEU A 20 15.12 -6.69 5.13
N VAL A 21 14.92 -5.69 5.98
CA VAL A 21 13.95 -4.62 5.72
C VAL A 21 14.36 -3.76 4.53
N ARG A 22 15.67 -3.51 4.35
CA ARG A 22 16.18 -2.77 3.18
C ARG A 22 15.89 -3.50 1.87
N VAL A 23 16.17 -4.80 1.82
CA VAL A 23 15.92 -5.63 0.63
C VAL A 23 14.42 -5.74 0.35
N HIS A 24 13.61 -5.97 1.38
CA HIS A 24 12.16 -6.04 1.27
C HIS A 24 11.58 -4.73 0.68
N ARG A 25 11.94 -3.59 1.26
CA ARG A 25 11.46 -2.29 0.77
C ARG A 25 11.96 -1.94 -0.63
N ALA A 26 13.18 -2.31 -0.96
CA ALA A 26 13.69 -2.13 -2.32
C ALA A 26 12.88 -2.95 -3.34
N GLY A 27 12.47 -4.17 -2.97
CA GLY A 27 11.57 -4.98 -3.78
C GLY A 27 10.18 -4.36 -3.99
N GLU A 28 9.69 -3.56 -3.05
CA GLU A 28 8.44 -2.81 -3.15
C GLU A 28 8.61 -1.43 -3.84
N GLY A 29 9.80 -1.09 -4.31
CA GLY A 29 10.10 0.24 -4.85
C GLY A 29 10.09 1.36 -3.78
N ALA A 30 10.15 1.01 -2.51
CA ALA A 30 10.06 1.93 -1.39
C ALA A 30 11.43 2.18 -0.75
N SER A 31 11.69 3.43 -0.34
CA SER A 31 12.94 3.82 0.32
C SER A 31 13.05 3.20 1.73
N PHE A 32 14.25 2.79 2.11
CA PHE A 32 14.54 2.37 3.48
C PHE A 32 14.53 3.59 4.43
N THR A 33 13.70 3.53 5.45
CA THR A 33 13.53 4.62 6.44
C THR A 33 13.97 4.21 7.86
N GLY A 34 14.87 3.22 7.96
CA GLY A 34 15.32 2.66 9.23
C GLY A 34 14.38 1.57 9.77
N LEU A 35 14.87 0.84 10.78
CA LEU A 35 14.05 -0.07 11.56
C LEU A 35 13.06 0.72 12.41
N LYS A 36 11.83 0.27 12.46
CA LYS A 36 10.80 0.84 13.35
C LYS A 36 10.78 0.08 14.68
N PRO A 37 10.40 0.74 15.78
CA PRO A 37 10.25 0.05 17.07
C PRO A 37 9.29 -1.13 16.98
N ALA A 38 9.61 -2.20 17.72
CA ALA A 38 8.70 -3.30 17.89
C ALA A 38 7.43 -2.85 18.64
N GLY A 39 6.28 -3.46 18.32
CA GLY A 39 5.02 -3.17 19.01
C GLY A 39 4.41 -1.80 18.70
N ARG A 40 4.85 -1.12 17.62
CA ARG A 40 4.19 0.11 17.19
C ARG A 40 2.73 -0.16 16.83
N ASP A 41 1.87 0.81 17.07
CA ASP A 41 0.49 0.75 16.60
C ASP A 41 0.45 0.74 15.06
N LEU A 42 -0.12 -0.31 14.51
CA LEU A 42 -0.31 -0.50 13.07
C LEU A 42 -1.71 -0.05 12.61
N GLY A 43 -2.51 0.49 13.54
CA GLY A 43 -3.91 0.79 13.30
C GLY A 43 -4.77 -0.49 13.19
N PRO A 44 -6.09 -0.36 13.04
CA PRO A 44 -7.01 -1.50 13.06
C PRO A 44 -6.99 -2.35 11.79
N GLY A 45 -6.53 -1.82 10.67
CA GLY A 45 -6.59 -2.48 9.37
C GLY A 45 -5.72 -3.74 9.29
N ILE A 46 -4.45 -3.66 9.73
CA ILE A 46 -3.52 -4.80 9.67
C ILE A 46 -3.97 -5.94 10.59
N PRO A 47 -4.32 -5.71 11.87
CA PRO A 47 -4.87 -6.78 12.72
C PRO A 47 -6.14 -7.42 12.17
N ALA A 48 -7.03 -6.64 11.55
CA ALA A 48 -8.23 -7.19 10.92
C ALA A 48 -7.89 -8.09 9.70
N ALA A 49 -6.89 -7.70 8.90
CA ALA A 49 -6.41 -8.49 7.78
C ALA A 49 -5.74 -9.80 8.25
N ASP A 50 -4.87 -9.74 9.26
CA ASP A 50 -4.24 -10.92 9.86
C ASP A 50 -5.28 -11.89 10.43
N GLU A 51 -6.29 -11.37 11.12
CA GLU A 51 -7.39 -12.18 11.64
C GLU A 51 -8.21 -12.82 10.52
N ALA A 52 -8.51 -12.09 9.45
CA ALA A 52 -9.23 -12.61 8.29
C ALA A 52 -8.48 -13.79 7.64
N VAL A 53 -7.17 -13.66 7.49
CA VAL A 53 -6.31 -14.75 6.98
C VAL A 53 -6.30 -15.94 7.94
N ARG A 54 -6.16 -15.70 9.25
CA ARG A 54 -6.11 -16.73 10.28
C ARG A 54 -7.39 -17.58 10.33
N ILE A 55 -8.57 -16.94 10.20
CA ILE A 55 -9.87 -17.63 10.26
C ILE A 55 -10.40 -18.08 8.89
N GLY A 56 -9.75 -17.67 7.78
CA GLY A 56 -10.21 -17.96 6.42
C GLY A 56 -11.48 -17.22 6.03
N SER A 57 -11.74 -16.04 6.60
CA SER A 57 -12.94 -15.21 6.32
C SER A 57 -12.57 -13.74 6.22
N VAL A 58 -13.01 -13.08 5.15
CA VAL A 58 -12.80 -11.64 4.92
C VAL A 58 -13.69 -10.74 5.79
N GLU A 59 -14.63 -11.32 6.53
CA GLU A 59 -15.67 -10.59 7.25
C GLU A 59 -15.15 -9.54 8.26
N PRO A 60 -14.07 -9.77 9.02
CA PRO A 60 -13.51 -8.76 9.91
C PRO A 60 -13.06 -7.49 9.16
N VAL A 61 -12.41 -7.68 8.01
CA VAL A 61 -11.95 -6.57 7.16
C VAL A 61 -13.12 -5.84 6.52
N ASN A 62 -14.07 -6.59 5.98
CA ASN A 62 -15.25 -6.05 5.32
C ASN A 62 -16.06 -5.15 6.28
N ARG A 63 -16.32 -5.62 7.49
CA ARG A 63 -17.03 -4.83 8.52
C ARG A 63 -16.27 -3.56 8.86
N LEU A 64 -14.97 -3.69 9.19
CA LEU A 64 -14.13 -2.54 9.56
C LEU A 64 -14.12 -1.47 8.48
N LEU A 65 -13.87 -1.86 7.23
CA LEU A 65 -13.80 -0.91 6.12
C LEU A 65 -15.15 -0.29 5.79
N THR A 66 -16.21 -1.10 5.79
CA THR A 66 -17.56 -0.61 5.50
C THR A 66 -18.02 0.43 6.54
N GLU A 67 -17.80 0.15 7.82
CA GLU A 67 -18.15 1.08 8.91
C GLU A 67 -17.37 2.39 8.78
N ALA A 68 -16.04 2.31 8.60
CA ALA A 68 -15.19 3.49 8.48
C ALA A 68 -15.54 4.35 7.24
N ILE A 69 -15.81 3.70 6.11
CA ILE A 69 -16.18 4.38 4.86
C ILE A 69 -17.54 5.06 5.02
N GLN A 70 -18.55 4.36 5.56
CA GLN A 70 -19.89 4.90 5.75
C GLN A 70 -19.90 6.08 6.71
N GLU A 71 -19.12 6.01 7.78
CA GLU A 71 -19.00 7.11 8.74
C GLU A 71 -18.41 8.35 8.06
N ARG A 72 -17.30 8.19 7.37
CA ARG A 72 -16.61 9.29 6.70
C ARG A 72 -17.42 9.89 5.56
N LEU A 73 -18.14 9.07 4.79
CA LEU A 73 -19.05 9.56 3.74
C LEU A 73 -20.17 10.39 4.32
N ARG A 74 -20.82 9.92 5.41
CA ARG A 74 -21.89 10.65 6.08
C ARG A 74 -21.43 12.01 6.59
N GLU A 75 -20.27 12.03 7.24
CA GLU A 75 -19.68 13.23 7.81
C GLU A 75 -19.39 14.28 6.71
N GLN A 76 -18.63 13.92 5.70
CA GLN A 76 -18.24 14.87 4.64
C GLN A 76 -19.42 15.29 3.76
N PHE A 77 -20.32 14.37 3.43
CA PHE A 77 -21.54 14.73 2.70
C PHE A 77 -22.45 15.63 3.52
N GLY A 78 -22.55 15.41 4.84
CA GLY A 78 -23.28 16.27 5.76
C GLY A 78 -22.76 17.72 5.73
N GLU A 79 -21.44 17.91 5.72
CA GLU A 79 -20.83 19.25 5.60
C GLU A 79 -21.16 19.93 4.26
N VAL A 80 -21.12 19.18 3.15
CA VAL A 80 -21.53 19.72 1.85
C VAL A 80 -22.98 20.19 1.86
N ILE A 81 -23.89 19.37 2.41
CA ILE A 81 -25.32 19.73 2.46
C ILE A 81 -25.55 20.90 3.41
N ALA A 82 -24.89 20.96 4.56
CA ALA A 82 -25.01 22.05 5.52
C ALA A 82 -24.55 23.38 4.96
N THR A 83 -23.57 23.39 4.08
CA THR A 83 -23.00 24.60 3.49
C THR A 83 -23.60 24.94 2.11
N LYS A 84 -24.42 24.10 1.52
CA LYS A 84 -24.92 24.20 0.15
C LYS A 84 -25.80 25.44 -0.10
N THR A 85 -26.52 25.90 0.94
CA THR A 85 -27.46 27.01 0.81
C THR A 85 -26.89 28.26 1.45
N PHE A 86 -26.56 29.26 0.64
CA PHE A 86 -26.04 30.55 1.08
C PHE A 86 -26.53 31.68 0.19
N LYS A 87 -26.44 32.94 0.66
CA LYS A 87 -26.76 34.12 -0.13
C LYS A 87 -25.66 34.37 -1.17
N VAL A 88 -26.04 34.82 -2.36
CA VAL A 88 -25.12 35.03 -3.50
C VAL A 88 -24.01 36.05 -3.19
N ASP A 89 -24.29 37.00 -2.32
CA ASP A 89 -23.36 38.04 -1.85
C ASP A 89 -22.51 37.62 -0.65
N ASP A 90 -22.79 36.46 -0.05
CA ASP A 90 -21.99 35.90 1.04
C ASP A 90 -20.81 35.09 0.50
N ILE A 91 -19.72 35.80 0.22
CA ILE A 91 -18.51 35.19 -0.32
C ILE A 91 -17.87 34.20 0.66
N ALA A 92 -17.98 34.42 1.97
CA ALA A 92 -17.42 33.55 2.98
C ALA A 92 -18.15 32.19 3.02
N ALA A 93 -19.49 32.23 3.00
CA ALA A 93 -20.30 31.02 2.92
C ALA A 93 -20.09 30.27 1.59
N GLY A 94 -19.97 30.99 0.47
CA GLY A 94 -19.64 30.39 -0.82
C GLY A 94 -18.30 29.66 -0.81
N ARG A 95 -17.27 30.22 -0.20
CA ARG A 95 -15.95 29.57 -0.03
C ARG A 95 -16.04 28.34 0.87
N ALA A 96 -16.80 28.39 1.95
CA ALA A 96 -17.02 27.26 2.83
C ALA A 96 -17.68 26.09 2.08
N TYR A 97 -18.69 26.37 1.28
CA TYR A 97 -19.32 25.36 0.43
C TYR A 97 -18.34 24.72 -0.56
N ILE A 98 -17.58 25.55 -1.31
CA ILE A 98 -16.60 25.03 -2.26
C ILE A 98 -15.54 24.16 -1.57
N LYS A 99 -15.06 24.56 -0.40
CA LYS A 99 -14.10 23.77 0.38
C LYS A 99 -14.69 22.40 0.73
N ALA A 100 -15.88 22.35 1.33
CA ALA A 100 -16.54 21.11 1.72
C ALA A 100 -16.79 20.19 0.51
N TYR A 101 -17.25 20.78 -0.59
CA TYR A 101 -17.49 20.05 -1.85
C TYR A 101 -16.22 19.43 -2.41
N VAL A 102 -15.12 20.17 -2.49
CA VAL A 102 -13.84 19.69 -3.03
C VAL A 102 -13.26 18.60 -2.13
N GLU A 103 -13.31 18.76 -0.80
CA GLU A 103 -12.85 17.74 0.14
C GLU A 103 -13.64 16.43 0.00
N PHE A 104 -14.97 16.52 -0.15
CA PHE A 104 -15.83 15.35 -0.37
C PHE A 104 -15.50 14.65 -1.69
N ILE A 105 -15.41 15.38 -2.81
CA ILE A 105 -15.12 14.78 -4.12
C ILE A 105 -13.75 14.08 -4.11
N HIS A 106 -12.72 14.73 -3.59
CA HIS A 106 -11.39 14.11 -3.51
C HIS A 106 -11.33 12.91 -2.57
N PHE A 107 -12.17 12.87 -1.54
CA PHE A 107 -12.29 11.67 -0.73
C PHE A 107 -12.88 10.51 -1.54
N VAL A 108 -14.00 10.74 -2.23
CA VAL A 108 -14.66 9.73 -3.07
C VAL A 108 -13.72 9.23 -4.17
N GLU A 109 -13.04 10.15 -4.87
CA GLU A 109 -12.08 9.83 -5.92
C GLU A 109 -10.94 8.93 -5.40
N ARG A 110 -10.26 9.33 -4.31
CA ARG A 110 -9.18 8.53 -3.72
C ARG A 110 -9.64 7.15 -3.26
N LEU A 111 -10.83 7.09 -2.65
CA LEU A 111 -11.39 5.82 -2.22
C LEU A 111 -11.67 4.89 -3.40
N TYR A 112 -12.30 5.40 -4.45
CA TYR A 112 -12.56 4.65 -5.67
C TYR A 112 -11.27 4.22 -6.35
N ASP A 113 -10.33 5.13 -6.52
CA ASP A 113 -9.02 4.87 -7.11
C ASP A 113 -8.24 3.76 -6.37
N SER A 114 -8.34 3.72 -5.03
CA SER A 114 -7.70 2.68 -4.24
C SER A 114 -8.24 1.28 -4.51
N THR A 115 -9.48 1.17 -5.00
CA THR A 115 -10.07 -0.12 -5.39
C THR A 115 -9.70 -0.55 -6.81
N MET A 116 -9.31 0.40 -7.66
CA MET A 116 -9.02 0.15 -9.08
C MET A 116 -7.53 -0.01 -9.39
N LYS A 117 -6.67 0.61 -8.58
CA LYS A 117 -5.21 0.53 -8.76
C LYS A 117 -4.67 -0.73 -8.10
N ALA A 118 -3.79 -1.44 -8.80
CA ALA A 118 -3.03 -2.52 -8.20
C ALA A 118 -2.25 -1.98 -6.98
N PRO A 119 -2.18 -2.73 -5.86
CA PRO A 119 -1.38 -2.32 -4.72
C PRO A 119 0.07 -2.11 -5.15
N HIS A 120 0.67 -0.99 -4.75
CA HIS A 120 2.10 -0.77 -4.94
C HIS A 120 2.85 -1.84 -4.14
N GLY A 121 3.74 -2.60 -4.80
CA GLY A 121 4.47 -3.69 -4.17
C GLY A 121 4.47 -5.00 -4.96
N HIS A 122 3.73 -5.09 -6.06
CA HIS A 122 3.91 -6.20 -6.97
C HIS A 122 5.16 -5.97 -7.82
N PHE A 123 6.10 -6.91 -7.71
CA PHE A 123 7.18 -7.04 -8.66
C PHE A 123 6.58 -7.11 -10.07
N GLU A 124 6.81 -6.09 -10.89
CA GLU A 124 6.87 -6.38 -12.31
C GLU A 124 8.06 -7.30 -12.48
N GLU A 125 7.81 -8.57 -12.68
CA GLU A 125 8.81 -9.52 -13.10
C GLU A 125 9.38 -8.95 -14.40
N SER A 126 10.53 -8.26 -14.27
CA SER A 126 11.28 -7.71 -15.37
C SER A 126 11.39 -8.83 -16.39
N GLN A 127 10.72 -8.68 -17.53
CA GLN A 127 10.82 -9.62 -18.64
C GLN A 127 12.29 -9.85 -18.89
N ALA A 128 12.78 -11.00 -18.45
CA ALA A 128 14.14 -11.44 -18.76
C ALA A 128 14.29 -11.36 -20.28
N PRO A 129 15.32 -10.68 -20.79
CA PRO A 129 15.49 -10.55 -22.23
C PRO A 129 15.54 -11.95 -22.82
N SER A 130 14.63 -12.26 -23.74
CA SER A 130 14.56 -13.50 -24.49
C SER A 130 15.77 -13.58 -25.44
N ARG A 131 16.96 -13.81 -24.89
CA ARG A 131 18.15 -14.20 -25.63
C ARG A 131 18.35 -15.68 -25.38
N LEU A 132 17.92 -16.48 -26.32
CA LEU A 132 18.46 -17.77 -26.75
C LEU A 132 17.43 -18.51 -27.62
N ARG A 133 17.02 -17.85 -28.73
CA ARG A 133 16.54 -18.61 -29.90
C ARG A 133 17.49 -18.25 -31.02
N GLY A 134 18.42 -19.12 -31.31
CA GLY A 134 19.30 -18.96 -32.46
C GLY A 134 20.57 -19.78 -32.38
N CYS A 135 20.47 -21.09 -32.16
CA CYS A 135 21.48 -22.00 -32.66
C CYS A 135 20.77 -22.93 -33.68
N SER A 136 20.68 -22.40 -34.88
CA SER A 136 20.39 -23.18 -36.08
C SER A 136 21.60 -24.09 -36.32
N ALA A 137 21.42 -25.37 -36.13
CA ALA A 137 22.37 -26.38 -36.58
C ALA A 137 22.33 -26.40 -38.09
N SER A 138 23.32 -25.81 -38.71
CA SER A 138 23.57 -25.89 -40.15
C SER A 138 23.99 -27.33 -40.49
N ASN A 139 23.18 -27.94 -41.27
CA ASN A 139 23.34 -29.18 -41.97
C ASN A 139 24.62 -29.15 -42.84
N VAL A 140 25.61 -30.01 -42.60
CA VAL A 140 26.69 -30.30 -43.53
C VAL A 140 26.41 -31.69 -44.15
N ALA A 141 25.72 -31.65 -45.25
CA ALA A 141 25.79 -32.74 -46.22
C ALA A 141 27.15 -32.63 -46.93
N GLY A 142 27.95 -33.64 -46.81
CA GLY A 142 29.21 -33.86 -47.50
C GLY A 142 29.27 -35.22 -48.13
N THR A 143 29.13 -35.25 -49.42
CA THR A 143 29.30 -36.32 -50.40
C THR A 143 30.64 -37.00 -50.32
N ARG A 144 30.67 -38.26 -50.36
CA ARG A 144 31.42 -39.33 -51.07
C ARG A 144 31.89 -40.42 -50.16
#